data_89a47acd2762daab3e73e527f1a60339
#
_entry.id   89a47acd2762daab3e73e527f1a60339
#
_cell.length_a   1.000
_cell.length_b   1.000
_cell.length_c   1.000
_cell.angle_alpha   90.00
_cell.angle_beta   90.00
_cell.angle_gamma   90.00
#
_symmetry.space_group_name_H-M   'P 1'
#
loop_
_entity.id
_entity.type
_entity.pdbx_description
1 polymer ?
#
loop_
_entity_poly.entity_id
_entity_poly.type
_entity_poly.pdbx_seq_one_letter_code
_entity_poly.pdbx_strand_id
1 'polypeptide(L)'
;MDAAQVPIEDLLGLAIRHVNAGQRDRARLLCAEAQTLHPPHPAVLQLLAVLAMQEGDAALAARHAAASLALRPDHPPTLVLAGTAQQQSGHWAMALLTLNRATELLPDHADAWFTLALARQDGGDLAGAARALRRVLDLAPQRADAALNLGIVLQDQGLIDGAFQAYSRAYCAHPDSLGRIAHALAAAPQGKLWLDLDALRSALRAGPA
;
A
#
# COMPACT_ATOMS: atom_id res chain seq x y z
N MET A 1 -7.38 33.97 -34.41
CA MET A 1 -7.81 34.18 -33.02
C MET A 1 -7.31 32.96 -32.27
N ASP A 2 -6.13 33.08 -31.66
CA ASP A 2 -5.63 32.03 -30.76
C ASP A 2 -6.59 31.97 -29.57
N ALA A 3 -7.41 30.93 -29.52
CA ALA A 3 -8.10 30.58 -28.29
C ALA A 3 -7.00 30.30 -27.29
N ALA A 4 -6.89 31.13 -26.25
CA ALA A 4 -5.92 30.95 -25.19
C ALA A 4 -6.06 29.52 -24.67
N GLN A 5 -5.09 28.67 -24.97
CA GLN A 5 -5.08 27.27 -24.58
C GLN A 5 -5.04 27.23 -23.05
N VAL A 6 -6.03 26.57 -22.42
CA VAL A 6 -6.09 26.46 -20.96
C VAL A 6 -4.78 25.84 -20.45
N PRO A 7 -4.09 26.49 -19.51
CA PRO A 7 -2.83 25.96 -18.96
C PRO A 7 -3.02 24.57 -18.35
N ILE A 8 -2.05 23.70 -18.53
CA ILE A 8 -2.12 22.32 -18.01
C ILE A 8 -2.23 22.29 -16.48
N GLU A 9 -1.62 23.24 -15.80
CA GLU A 9 -1.66 23.42 -14.35
C GLU A 9 -3.09 23.67 -13.86
N ASP A 10 -3.88 24.44 -14.61
CA ASP A 10 -5.28 24.73 -14.27
C ASP A 10 -6.15 23.48 -14.42
N LEU A 11 -5.97 22.74 -15.53
CA LEU A 11 -6.67 21.47 -15.75
C LEU A 11 -6.31 20.43 -14.66
N LEU A 12 -5.04 20.31 -14.34
CA LEU A 12 -4.57 19.42 -13.25
C LEU A 12 -5.11 19.83 -11.89
N GLY A 13 -5.08 21.13 -11.58
CA GLY A 13 -5.60 21.65 -10.32
C GLY A 13 -7.10 21.39 -10.16
N LEU A 14 -7.88 21.54 -11.25
CA LEU A 14 -9.31 21.18 -11.29
C LEU A 14 -9.52 19.67 -11.15
N ALA A 15 -8.77 18.87 -11.89
CA ALA A 15 -8.88 17.41 -11.84
C ALA A 15 -8.58 16.87 -10.43
N ILE A 16 -7.53 17.36 -9.77
CA ILE A 16 -7.19 16.98 -8.38
C ILE A 16 -8.33 17.36 -7.43
N ARG A 17 -8.92 18.55 -7.54
CA ARG A 17 -10.08 18.93 -6.72
C ARG A 17 -11.25 17.98 -6.90
N HIS A 18 -11.53 17.56 -8.13
CA HIS A 18 -12.61 16.61 -8.42
C HIS A 18 -12.30 15.21 -7.88
N VAL A 19 -11.04 14.75 -7.95
CA VAL A 19 -10.63 13.48 -7.29
C VAL A 19 -10.87 13.53 -5.80
N ASN A 20 -10.44 14.61 -5.14
CA ASN A 20 -10.62 14.78 -3.69
C ASN A 20 -12.10 14.90 -3.28
N ALA A 21 -12.95 15.39 -4.17
CA ALA A 21 -14.40 15.46 -3.99
C ALA A 21 -15.13 14.15 -4.38
N GLY A 22 -14.42 13.09 -4.78
CA GLY A 22 -15.01 11.82 -5.23
C GLY A 22 -15.67 11.88 -6.60
N GLN A 23 -15.52 12.96 -7.35
CA GLN A 23 -16.13 13.21 -8.66
C GLN A 23 -15.24 12.67 -9.80
N ARG A 24 -15.08 11.34 -9.85
CA ARG A 24 -14.12 10.65 -10.72
C ARG A 24 -14.33 10.91 -12.20
N ASP A 25 -15.58 10.91 -12.66
CA ASP A 25 -15.90 11.16 -14.08
C ASP A 25 -15.45 12.54 -14.55
N ARG A 26 -15.67 13.57 -13.71
CA ARG A 26 -15.21 14.93 -14.01
C ARG A 26 -13.69 15.04 -14.04
N ALA A 27 -13.01 14.39 -13.08
CA ALA A 27 -11.56 14.34 -13.08
C ALA A 27 -11.01 13.66 -14.33
N ARG A 28 -11.64 12.57 -14.78
CA ARG A 28 -11.26 11.85 -16.00
C ARG A 28 -11.44 12.71 -17.26
N LEU A 29 -12.54 13.42 -17.37
CA LEU A 29 -12.79 14.34 -18.50
C LEU A 29 -11.70 15.43 -18.58
N LEU A 30 -11.33 16.03 -17.45
CA LEU A 30 -10.24 17.02 -17.40
C LEU A 30 -8.89 16.43 -17.76
N CYS A 31 -8.59 15.18 -17.34
CA CYS A 31 -7.39 14.49 -17.76
C CYS A 31 -7.38 14.19 -19.25
N ALA A 32 -8.51 13.81 -19.84
CA ALA A 32 -8.65 13.59 -21.27
C ALA A 32 -8.48 14.91 -22.07
N GLU A 33 -9.05 16.00 -21.59
CA GLU A 33 -8.86 17.33 -22.15
C GLU A 33 -7.39 17.75 -22.10
N ALA A 34 -6.71 17.54 -20.94
CA ALA A 34 -5.29 17.81 -20.81
C ALA A 34 -4.44 16.99 -21.80
N GLN A 35 -4.80 15.73 -22.06
CA GLN A 35 -4.09 14.88 -23.03
C GLN A 35 -4.33 15.29 -24.48
N THR A 36 -5.44 15.95 -24.79
CA THR A 36 -5.74 16.44 -26.15
C THR A 36 -5.09 17.78 -26.45
N LEU A 37 -5.00 18.65 -25.45
CA LEU A 37 -4.51 20.01 -25.59
C LEU A 37 -3.00 20.14 -25.39
N HIS A 38 -2.38 19.20 -24.68
CA HIS A 38 -0.97 19.27 -24.27
C HIS A 38 -0.21 17.98 -24.62
N PRO A 39 1.12 18.07 -24.75
CA PRO A 39 1.98 16.89 -24.83
C PRO A 39 1.79 15.96 -23.61
N PRO A 40 2.17 14.67 -23.70
CA PRO A 40 2.08 13.76 -22.57
C PRO A 40 2.77 14.33 -21.33
N HIS A 41 2.00 14.43 -20.22
CA HIS A 41 2.46 15.03 -18.98
C HIS A 41 2.45 14.01 -17.82
N PRO A 42 3.55 13.86 -17.05
CA PRO A 42 3.66 12.80 -16.04
C PRO A 42 2.59 12.91 -14.95
N ALA A 43 2.20 14.13 -14.53
CA ALA A 43 1.19 14.31 -13.51
C ALA A 43 -0.23 13.93 -13.99
N VAL A 44 -0.57 14.14 -15.26
CA VAL A 44 -1.85 13.68 -15.84
C VAL A 44 -1.91 12.16 -15.83
N LEU A 45 -0.84 11.50 -16.25
CA LEU A 45 -0.74 10.04 -16.25
C LEU A 45 -0.77 9.48 -14.83
N GLN A 46 -0.11 10.13 -13.88
CA GLN A 46 -0.19 9.74 -12.46
C GLN A 46 -1.61 9.87 -11.93
N LEU A 47 -2.33 10.94 -12.27
CA LEU A 47 -3.71 11.13 -11.83
C LEU A 47 -4.65 10.08 -12.44
N LEU A 48 -4.46 9.73 -13.71
CA LEU A 48 -5.19 8.63 -14.36
C LEU A 48 -4.90 7.27 -13.68
N ALA A 49 -3.65 7.04 -13.26
CA ALA A 49 -3.31 5.85 -12.48
C ALA A 49 -4.03 5.82 -11.12
N VAL A 50 -4.12 6.96 -10.41
CA VAL A 50 -4.87 7.08 -9.16
C VAL A 50 -6.36 6.79 -9.38
N LEU A 51 -6.96 7.35 -10.44
CA LEU A 51 -8.37 7.10 -10.79
C LEU A 51 -8.63 5.61 -11.08
N ALA A 52 -7.76 4.97 -11.86
CA ALA A 52 -7.86 3.54 -12.17
C ALA A 52 -7.74 2.67 -10.90
N MET A 53 -6.85 3.02 -9.95
CA MET A 53 -6.77 2.34 -8.64
C MET A 53 -8.06 2.47 -7.84
N GLN A 54 -8.67 3.66 -7.82
CA GLN A 54 -9.94 3.89 -7.11
C GLN A 54 -11.13 3.14 -7.74
N GLU A 55 -11.02 2.71 -8.98
CA GLU A 55 -12.00 1.92 -9.72
C GLU A 55 -11.73 0.41 -9.62
N GLY A 56 -10.61 0.02 -9.01
CA GLY A 56 -10.18 -1.37 -8.88
C GLY A 56 -9.48 -1.92 -10.12
N ASP A 57 -9.19 -1.09 -11.14
CA ASP A 57 -8.45 -1.51 -12.33
C ASP A 57 -6.93 -1.32 -12.11
N ALA A 58 -6.35 -2.24 -11.34
CA ALA A 58 -4.93 -2.23 -11.05
C ALA A 58 -4.05 -2.38 -12.29
N ALA A 59 -4.52 -3.12 -13.32
CA ALA A 59 -3.76 -3.30 -14.55
C ALA A 59 -3.66 -2.00 -15.35
N LEU A 60 -4.78 -1.25 -15.45
CA LEU A 60 -4.79 0.07 -16.09
C LEU A 60 -3.95 1.07 -15.30
N ALA A 61 -4.05 1.04 -13.96
CA ALA A 61 -3.25 1.89 -13.08
C ALA A 61 -1.75 1.65 -13.27
N ALA A 62 -1.31 0.40 -13.33
CA ALA A 62 0.08 0.04 -13.59
C ALA A 62 0.58 0.57 -14.93
N ARG A 63 -0.24 0.49 -15.98
CA ARG A 63 0.10 1.04 -17.31
C ARG A 63 0.25 2.57 -17.28
N HIS A 64 -0.68 3.28 -16.67
CA HIS A 64 -0.59 4.74 -16.55
C HIS A 64 0.58 5.18 -15.69
N ALA A 65 0.84 4.50 -14.57
CA ALA A 65 1.97 4.78 -13.71
C ALA A 65 3.30 4.52 -14.42
N ALA A 66 3.42 3.43 -15.19
CA ALA A 66 4.61 3.14 -16.01
C ALA A 66 4.84 4.23 -17.06
N ALA A 67 3.79 4.69 -17.76
CA ALA A 67 3.89 5.78 -18.72
C ALA A 67 4.32 7.11 -18.04
N SER A 68 3.84 7.38 -16.82
CA SER A 68 4.29 8.53 -16.03
C SER A 68 5.76 8.42 -15.67
N LEU A 69 6.23 7.24 -15.24
CA LEU A 69 7.63 6.98 -14.88
C LEU A 69 8.54 7.03 -16.11
N ALA A 70 8.07 6.70 -17.31
CA ALA A 70 8.84 6.87 -18.54
C ALA A 70 9.19 8.34 -18.81
N LEU A 71 8.33 9.28 -18.37
CA LEU A 71 8.57 10.72 -18.48
C LEU A 71 9.31 11.30 -17.25
N ARG A 72 9.15 10.68 -16.08
CA ARG A 72 9.75 11.10 -14.82
C ARG A 72 10.18 9.87 -13.99
N PRO A 73 11.34 9.27 -14.26
CA PRO A 73 11.71 7.94 -13.77
C PRO A 73 11.73 7.80 -12.24
N ASP A 74 12.35 8.71 -11.53
CA ASP A 74 12.56 8.61 -10.08
C ASP A 74 11.56 9.47 -9.28
N HIS A 75 10.27 9.47 -9.69
CA HIS A 75 9.24 10.16 -8.93
C HIS A 75 8.67 9.23 -7.86
N PRO A 76 9.01 9.42 -6.55
CA PRO A 76 8.72 8.42 -5.53
C PRO A 76 7.23 8.14 -5.33
N PRO A 77 6.29 9.13 -5.32
CA PRO A 77 4.87 8.83 -5.23
C PRO A 77 4.34 7.96 -6.38
N THR A 78 4.86 8.17 -7.60
CA THR A 78 4.48 7.34 -8.76
C THR A 78 5.08 5.95 -8.68
N LEU A 79 6.29 5.78 -8.14
CA LEU A 79 6.90 4.47 -7.90
C LEU A 79 6.08 3.65 -6.89
N VAL A 80 5.64 4.26 -5.78
CA VAL A 80 4.75 3.59 -4.80
C VAL A 80 3.44 3.19 -5.46
N LEU A 81 2.81 4.11 -6.20
CA LEU A 81 1.56 3.84 -6.93
C LEU A 81 1.73 2.71 -7.96
N ALA A 82 2.80 2.75 -8.76
CA ALA A 82 3.11 1.71 -9.74
C ALA A 82 3.32 0.35 -9.07
N GLY A 83 4.13 0.30 -8.01
CA GLY A 83 4.39 -0.92 -7.27
C GLY A 83 3.14 -1.52 -6.64
N THR A 84 2.26 -0.67 -6.06
CA THR A 84 0.96 -1.08 -5.52
C THR A 84 0.07 -1.67 -6.63
N ALA A 85 -0.02 -1.00 -7.77
CA ALA A 85 -0.82 -1.44 -8.91
C ALA A 85 -0.27 -2.76 -9.51
N GLN A 86 1.05 -2.89 -9.61
CA GLN A 86 1.72 -4.11 -10.06
C GLN A 86 1.48 -5.28 -9.11
N GLN A 87 1.56 -5.05 -7.79
CA GLN A 87 1.30 -6.07 -6.78
C GLN A 87 -0.17 -6.54 -6.86
N GLN A 88 -1.14 -5.62 -6.91
CA GLN A 88 -2.56 -5.97 -7.00
C GLN A 88 -2.95 -6.64 -8.33
N SER A 89 -2.20 -6.40 -9.40
CA SER A 89 -2.39 -7.08 -10.69
C SER A 89 -1.59 -8.39 -10.83
N GLY A 90 -0.91 -8.85 -9.76
CA GLY A 90 -0.15 -10.10 -9.73
C GLY A 90 1.24 -10.04 -10.38
N HIS A 91 1.73 -8.85 -10.74
CA HIS A 91 3.06 -8.66 -11.34
C HIS A 91 4.14 -8.46 -10.26
N TRP A 92 4.32 -9.44 -9.38
CA TRP A 92 5.09 -9.35 -8.15
C TRP A 92 6.57 -9.03 -8.35
N ALA A 93 7.21 -9.63 -9.36
CA ALA A 93 8.62 -9.35 -9.65
C ALA A 93 8.86 -7.87 -10.02
N MET A 94 7.96 -7.30 -10.84
CA MET A 94 8.02 -5.88 -11.18
C MET A 94 7.69 -4.98 -9.99
N ALA A 95 6.69 -5.36 -9.18
CA ALA A 95 6.34 -4.64 -7.97
C ALA A 95 7.54 -4.55 -7.01
N LEU A 96 8.25 -5.66 -6.79
CA LEU A 96 9.44 -5.69 -5.93
C LEU A 96 10.55 -4.75 -6.43
N LEU A 97 10.85 -4.74 -7.73
CA LEU A 97 11.84 -3.83 -8.31
C LEU A 97 11.44 -2.37 -8.11
N THR A 98 10.20 -2.05 -8.44
CA THR A 98 9.66 -0.69 -8.36
C THR A 98 9.60 -0.19 -6.91
N LEU A 99 9.16 -1.04 -5.96
CA LEU A 99 9.03 -0.68 -4.54
C LEU A 99 10.38 -0.63 -3.83
N ASN A 100 11.35 -1.47 -4.18
CA ASN A 100 12.71 -1.33 -3.69
C ASN A 100 13.27 0.04 -4.08
N ARG A 101 13.10 0.44 -5.35
CA ARG A 101 13.52 1.78 -5.79
C ARG A 101 12.80 2.91 -5.03
N ALA A 102 11.50 2.76 -4.77
CA ALA A 102 10.74 3.72 -3.98
C ALA A 102 11.29 3.85 -2.54
N THR A 103 11.63 2.73 -1.88
CA THR A 103 12.16 2.74 -0.50
C THR A 103 13.61 3.23 -0.43
N GLU A 104 14.40 3.09 -1.48
CA GLU A 104 15.73 3.72 -1.60
C GLU A 104 15.64 5.24 -1.64
N LEU A 105 14.67 5.77 -2.40
CA LEU A 105 14.45 7.22 -2.56
C LEU A 105 13.72 7.84 -1.36
N LEU A 106 12.89 7.06 -0.68
CA LEU A 106 12.10 7.48 0.48
C LEU A 106 12.32 6.52 1.67
N PRO A 107 13.50 6.49 2.29
CA PRO A 107 13.82 5.53 3.36
C PRO A 107 12.97 5.70 4.63
N ASP A 108 12.36 6.87 4.81
CA ASP A 108 11.52 7.20 5.97
C ASP A 108 10.02 7.21 5.65
N HIS A 109 9.62 6.71 4.46
CA HIS A 109 8.21 6.65 4.07
C HIS A 109 7.59 5.30 4.44
N ALA A 110 6.86 5.26 5.56
CA ALA A 110 6.28 4.02 6.11
C ALA A 110 5.36 3.28 5.12
N ASP A 111 4.58 4.00 4.29
CA ASP A 111 3.68 3.35 3.32
C ASP A 111 4.43 2.64 2.18
N ALA A 112 5.58 3.19 1.76
CA ALA A 112 6.40 2.52 0.75
C ALA A 112 6.96 1.19 1.29
N TRP A 113 7.46 1.18 2.53
CA TRP A 113 7.90 -0.03 3.21
C TRP A 113 6.76 -1.02 3.44
N PHE A 114 5.57 -0.54 3.79
CA PHE A 114 4.40 -1.39 3.99
C PHE A 114 3.99 -2.09 2.69
N THR A 115 3.90 -1.34 1.58
CA THR A 115 3.57 -1.90 0.28
C THR A 115 4.64 -2.90 -0.19
N LEU A 116 5.93 -2.59 0.04
CA LEU A 116 7.03 -3.52 -0.24
C LEU A 116 6.90 -4.82 0.58
N ALA A 117 6.48 -4.71 1.85
CA ALA A 117 6.28 -5.88 2.69
C ALA A 117 5.17 -6.78 2.17
N LEU A 118 4.03 -6.20 1.76
CA LEU A 118 2.93 -6.97 1.16
C LEU A 118 3.37 -7.65 -0.15
N ALA A 119 4.06 -6.94 -1.02
CA ALA A 119 4.57 -7.51 -2.26
C ALA A 119 5.56 -8.66 -2.03
N ARG A 120 6.41 -8.57 -0.98
CA ARG A 120 7.31 -9.66 -0.57
C ARG A 120 6.57 -10.85 0.01
N GLN A 121 5.55 -10.61 0.82
CA GLN A 121 4.71 -11.66 1.39
C GLN A 121 3.99 -12.44 0.28
N ASP A 122 3.36 -11.73 -0.66
CA ASP A 122 2.67 -12.34 -1.80
C ASP A 122 3.63 -13.12 -2.71
N GLY A 123 4.87 -12.66 -2.82
CA GLY A 123 5.96 -13.34 -3.54
C GLY A 123 6.64 -14.48 -2.75
N GLY A 124 6.21 -14.75 -1.51
CA GLY A 124 6.76 -15.81 -0.65
C GLY A 124 8.06 -15.45 0.08
N ASP A 125 8.61 -14.22 -0.07
CA ASP A 125 9.75 -13.74 0.72
C ASP A 125 9.30 -13.29 2.11
N LEU A 126 8.90 -14.26 2.94
CA LEU A 126 8.42 -14.00 4.30
C LEU A 126 9.48 -13.31 5.16
N ALA A 127 10.76 -13.65 4.99
CA ALA A 127 11.85 -13.03 5.75
C ALA A 127 12.03 -11.55 5.36
N GLY A 128 11.97 -11.23 4.08
CA GLY A 128 12.01 -9.87 3.57
C GLY A 128 10.78 -9.06 3.99
N ALA A 129 9.59 -9.67 3.96
CA ALA A 129 8.35 -9.05 4.41
C ALA A 129 8.44 -8.67 5.91
N ALA A 130 8.90 -9.60 6.77
CA ALA A 130 9.07 -9.32 8.19
C ALA A 130 10.06 -8.17 8.45
N ARG A 131 11.18 -8.11 7.70
CA ARG A 131 12.14 -6.97 7.83
C ARG A 131 11.49 -5.65 7.43
N ALA A 132 10.76 -5.61 6.32
CA ALA A 132 10.08 -4.41 5.86
C ALA A 132 8.99 -3.96 6.85
N LEU A 133 8.18 -4.88 7.41
CA LEU A 133 7.18 -4.57 8.43
C LEU A 133 7.80 -4.04 9.74
N ARG A 134 8.95 -4.58 10.17
CA ARG A 134 9.68 -4.00 11.31
C ARG A 134 10.10 -2.56 11.01
N ARG A 135 10.61 -2.29 9.80
CA ARG A 135 10.94 -0.91 9.40
C ARG A 135 9.72 0.01 9.43
N VAL A 136 8.54 -0.46 8.99
CA VAL A 136 7.28 0.30 9.14
C VAL A 136 7.02 0.62 10.60
N LEU A 137 7.18 -0.34 11.51
CA LEU A 137 6.93 -0.15 12.94
C LEU A 137 7.98 0.69 13.66
N ASP A 138 9.19 0.79 13.11
CA ASP A 138 10.21 1.75 13.57
C ASP A 138 9.82 3.18 13.19
N LEU A 139 9.30 3.38 11.98
CA LEU A 139 8.86 4.67 11.46
C LEU A 139 7.49 5.11 12.03
N ALA A 140 6.58 4.17 12.22
CA ALA A 140 5.22 4.40 12.69
C ALA A 140 4.83 3.36 13.75
N PRO A 141 5.26 3.53 15.02
CA PRO A 141 5.09 2.53 16.08
C PRO A 141 3.65 2.13 16.38
N GLN A 142 2.68 3.00 16.13
CA GLN A 142 1.26 2.78 16.40
C GLN A 142 0.49 2.20 15.20
N ARG A 143 1.18 1.78 14.16
CA ARG A 143 0.54 1.24 12.95
C ARG A 143 0.08 -0.20 13.16
N ALA A 144 -1.17 -0.36 13.60
CA ALA A 144 -1.76 -1.65 13.95
C ALA A 144 -1.83 -2.64 12.79
N ASP A 145 -2.08 -2.16 11.56
CA ASP A 145 -2.09 -2.99 10.35
C ASP A 145 -0.71 -3.61 10.06
N ALA A 146 0.36 -2.84 10.25
CA ALA A 146 1.72 -3.36 10.08
C ALA A 146 2.08 -4.39 11.17
N ALA A 147 1.69 -4.14 12.41
CA ALA A 147 1.89 -5.09 13.51
C ALA A 147 1.09 -6.39 13.28
N LEU A 148 -0.15 -6.29 12.82
CA LEU A 148 -0.99 -7.45 12.47
C LEU A 148 -0.34 -8.27 11.35
N ASN A 149 0.08 -7.62 10.25
CA ASN A 149 0.72 -8.31 9.13
C ASN A 149 2.06 -8.93 9.54
N LEU A 150 2.83 -8.28 10.42
CA LEU A 150 4.05 -8.86 10.98
C LEU A 150 3.74 -10.15 11.77
N GLY A 151 2.65 -10.15 12.56
CA GLY A 151 2.19 -11.34 13.27
C GLY A 151 1.86 -12.47 12.31
N ILE A 152 1.12 -12.21 11.23
CA ILE A 152 0.78 -13.19 10.19
C ILE A 152 2.06 -13.76 9.55
N VAL A 153 2.96 -12.89 9.10
CA VAL A 153 4.21 -13.30 8.44
C VAL A 153 5.10 -14.14 9.38
N LEU A 154 5.21 -13.77 10.66
CA LEU A 154 6.00 -14.53 11.64
C LEU A 154 5.35 -15.89 11.94
N GLN A 155 4.02 -15.94 12.00
CA GLN A 155 3.27 -17.18 12.17
C GLN A 155 3.48 -18.13 10.98
N ASP A 156 3.45 -17.64 9.75
CA ASP A 156 3.74 -18.40 8.53
C ASP A 156 5.20 -18.92 8.51
N GLN A 157 6.12 -18.24 9.20
CA GLN A 157 7.50 -18.71 9.43
C GLN A 157 7.63 -19.72 10.57
N GLY A 158 6.57 -20.00 11.32
CA GLY A 158 6.61 -20.83 12.53
C GLY A 158 7.17 -20.13 13.78
N LEU A 159 7.40 -18.84 13.72
CA LEU A 159 7.93 -18.01 14.82
C LEU A 159 6.79 -17.53 15.74
N ILE A 160 6.15 -18.46 16.42
CA ILE A 160 4.87 -18.28 17.14
C ILE A 160 4.97 -17.20 18.23
N ASP A 161 6.03 -17.19 19.03
CA ASP A 161 6.20 -16.20 20.12
C ASP A 161 6.32 -14.77 19.55
N GLY A 162 7.10 -14.63 18.48
CA GLY A 162 7.22 -13.35 17.76
C GLY A 162 5.91 -12.90 17.11
N ALA A 163 5.16 -13.85 16.57
CA ALA A 163 3.83 -13.57 16.01
C ALA A 163 2.87 -13.04 17.09
N PHE A 164 2.87 -13.68 18.25
CA PHE A 164 2.01 -13.27 19.36
C PHE A 164 2.39 -11.88 19.91
N GLN A 165 3.69 -11.56 20.00
CA GLN A 165 4.16 -10.21 20.34
C GLN A 165 3.65 -9.16 19.35
N ALA A 166 3.73 -9.46 18.04
CA ALA A 166 3.25 -8.57 17.01
C ALA A 166 1.71 -8.39 17.08
N TYR A 167 0.95 -9.45 17.34
CA TYR A 167 -0.49 -9.38 17.57
C TYR A 167 -0.85 -8.59 18.82
N SER A 168 -0.13 -8.75 19.91
CA SER A 168 -0.30 -7.94 21.14
C SER A 168 -0.11 -6.46 20.84
N ARG A 169 0.95 -6.12 20.10
CA ARG A 169 1.21 -4.74 19.66
C ARG A 169 0.06 -4.19 18.80
N ALA A 170 -0.43 -4.98 17.83
CA ALA A 170 -1.57 -4.59 16.99
C ALA A 170 -2.82 -4.33 17.82
N TYR A 171 -3.13 -5.21 18.78
CA TYR A 171 -4.28 -5.07 19.65
C TYR A 171 -4.18 -3.87 20.58
N CYS A 172 -3.01 -3.63 21.19
CA CYS A 172 -2.79 -2.47 22.04
C CYS A 172 -2.88 -1.14 21.27
N ALA A 173 -2.40 -1.10 20.04
CA ALA A 173 -2.52 0.06 19.18
C ALA A 173 -3.97 0.30 18.70
N HIS A 174 -4.70 -0.78 18.39
CA HIS A 174 -6.07 -0.71 17.89
C HIS A 174 -6.89 -1.93 18.32
N PRO A 175 -7.68 -1.83 19.42
CA PRO A 175 -8.45 -2.96 19.97
C PRO A 175 -9.43 -3.62 18.99
N ASP A 176 -9.93 -2.88 17.99
CA ASP A 176 -10.82 -3.41 16.96
C ASP A 176 -10.14 -4.44 16.03
N SER A 177 -8.81 -4.57 16.12
CA SER A 177 -8.04 -5.60 15.42
C SER A 177 -8.28 -7.02 15.95
N LEU A 178 -8.93 -7.20 17.11
CA LEU A 178 -9.12 -8.49 17.76
C LEU A 178 -9.73 -9.55 16.83
N GLY A 179 -10.77 -9.20 16.08
CA GLY A 179 -11.43 -10.15 15.16
C GLY A 179 -10.47 -10.66 14.07
N ARG A 180 -9.65 -9.78 13.53
CA ARG A 180 -8.63 -10.12 12.52
C ARG A 180 -7.51 -10.98 13.12
N ILE A 181 -7.08 -10.68 14.35
CA ILE A 181 -6.09 -11.46 15.08
C ILE A 181 -6.63 -12.87 15.37
N ALA A 182 -7.87 -12.97 15.88
CA ALA A 182 -8.50 -14.26 16.15
C ALA A 182 -8.63 -15.11 14.87
N HIS A 183 -8.99 -14.48 13.75
CA HIS A 183 -9.06 -15.15 12.45
C HIS A 183 -7.68 -15.64 12.00
N ALA A 184 -6.64 -14.81 12.09
CA ALA A 184 -5.27 -15.17 11.72
C ALA A 184 -4.76 -16.35 12.57
N LEU A 185 -4.99 -16.33 13.88
CA LEU A 185 -4.61 -17.41 14.80
C LEU A 185 -5.37 -18.71 14.50
N ALA A 186 -6.66 -18.63 14.11
CA ALA A 186 -7.45 -19.80 13.77
C ALA A 186 -7.09 -20.42 12.41
N ALA A 187 -6.62 -19.61 11.47
CA ALA A 187 -6.23 -20.06 10.13
C ALA A 187 -4.83 -20.73 10.11
N ALA A 188 -4.07 -20.62 11.18
CA ALA A 188 -2.72 -21.16 11.24
C ALA A 188 -2.71 -22.70 11.29
N PRO A 189 -1.84 -23.37 10.53
CA PRO A 189 -1.63 -24.81 10.65
C PRO A 189 -0.96 -25.19 11.97
N GLN A 190 -0.29 -24.24 12.60
CA GLN A 190 0.38 -24.38 13.91
C GLN A 190 0.05 -23.19 14.80
N GLY A 191 -0.24 -23.43 16.05
CA GLY A 191 -0.57 -22.39 17.01
C GLY A 191 -1.56 -22.84 18.09
N LYS A 192 -1.89 -21.92 18.99
CA LYS A 192 -2.87 -22.15 20.05
C LYS A 192 -4.26 -21.74 19.56
N LEU A 193 -5.19 -22.68 19.51
CA LEU A 193 -6.59 -22.36 19.23
C LEU A 193 -7.22 -21.64 20.43
N TRP A 194 -7.69 -20.45 20.21
CA TRP A 194 -8.40 -19.64 21.20
C TRP A 194 -9.92 -19.84 21.00
N LEU A 195 -10.54 -20.58 21.95
CA LEU A 195 -11.99 -20.81 21.96
C LEU A 195 -12.75 -19.73 22.74
N ASP A 196 -12.02 -18.94 23.54
CA ASP A 196 -12.56 -17.86 24.35
C ASP A 196 -11.87 -16.53 23.98
N LEU A 197 -12.68 -15.59 23.45
CA LEU A 197 -12.20 -14.27 23.05
C LEU A 197 -11.77 -13.40 24.23
N ASP A 198 -12.35 -13.59 25.42
CA ASP A 198 -11.94 -12.83 26.61
C ASP A 198 -10.60 -13.31 27.15
N ALA A 199 -10.35 -14.63 27.09
CA ALA A 199 -9.04 -15.20 27.36
C ALA A 199 -7.98 -14.68 26.35
N LEU A 200 -8.32 -14.63 25.05
CA LEU A 200 -7.44 -14.05 24.04
C LEU A 200 -7.15 -12.56 24.31
N ARG A 201 -8.17 -11.77 24.60
CA ARG A 201 -8.00 -10.35 24.98
C ARG A 201 -7.04 -10.16 26.15
N SER A 202 -7.23 -10.97 27.20
CA SER A 202 -6.39 -10.93 28.40
C SER A 202 -4.94 -11.27 28.07
N ALA A 203 -4.72 -12.32 27.29
CA ALA A 203 -3.39 -12.71 26.85
C ALA A 203 -2.69 -11.66 25.98
N LEU A 204 -3.43 -11.05 25.02
CA LEU A 204 -2.89 -9.99 24.16
C LEU A 204 -2.51 -8.72 24.95
N ARG A 205 -3.23 -8.41 26.04
CA ARG A 205 -2.90 -7.29 26.93
C ARG A 205 -1.69 -7.57 27.81
N ALA A 206 -1.55 -8.81 28.28
CA ALA A 206 -0.43 -9.20 29.13
C ALA A 206 0.90 -9.25 28.37
N GLY A 207 0.85 -9.42 27.04
CA GLY A 207 2.03 -9.71 26.24
C GLY A 207 2.51 -11.16 26.43
N PRO A 208 3.58 -11.57 25.76
CA PRO A 208 4.17 -12.88 25.98
C PRO A 208 4.80 -12.95 27.37
N ALA A 209 4.64 -14.11 28.00
CA ALA A 209 5.29 -14.43 29.26
C ALA A 209 6.80 -14.62 29.08
#